data_7c6536fe1ba92f46c363e8f5d9ef9122
#
_entry.id   7c6536fe1ba92f46c363e8f5d9ef9122
#
_cell.length_a   1.000
_cell.length_b   1.000
_cell.length_c   1.000
_cell.angle_alpha   90.00
_cell.angle_beta   90.00
_cell.angle_gamma   90.00
#
_symmetry.space_group_name_H-M   'P 1'
#
loop_
_entity.id
_entity.type
_entity.pdbx_description
1 polymer ?
#
loop_
_entity_poly.entity_id
_entity_poly.type
_entity_poly.pdbx_seq_one_letter_code
_entity_poly.pdbx_strand_id
1 'polypeptide(L)'
;MSGQAAERVRAAIEDHGPIGFDEYMELALYGPGGFFDVPTVGPDGHFVTSPHVHPFVFSHCLRDSMLDAWFALDEIEPLPVVELGAGDGTLAGSLIEAFAELPAPPISYTGVEIAAAARNALGARGLATASR
;
A
#
# COMPACT_ATOMS: atom_id res chain seq x y z
N MET A 1 -3.33 19.70 -3.62
CA MET A 1 -4.31 19.68 -2.50
C MET A 1 -5.63 20.20 -3.03
N SER A 2 -6.73 19.47 -2.87
CA SER A 2 -8.06 20.00 -3.22
C SER A 2 -8.45 21.16 -2.28
N GLY A 3 -9.40 21.99 -2.68
CA GLY A 3 -9.92 23.07 -1.80
C GLY A 3 -10.35 22.55 -0.43
N GLN A 4 -10.96 21.36 -0.39
CA GLN A 4 -11.48 20.74 0.83
C GLN A 4 -10.39 20.36 1.84
N ALA A 5 -9.25 19.78 1.41
CA ALA A 5 -8.14 19.50 2.32
C ALA A 5 -7.52 20.80 2.87
N ALA A 6 -7.40 21.84 2.04
CA ALA A 6 -6.90 23.13 2.48
C ALA A 6 -7.85 23.81 3.50
N GLU A 7 -9.15 23.65 3.35
CA GLU A 7 -10.14 24.14 4.31
C GLU A 7 -10.04 23.42 5.65
N ARG A 8 -9.87 22.11 5.66
CA ARG A 8 -9.67 21.32 6.88
C ARG A 8 -8.42 21.76 7.65
N VAL A 9 -7.31 21.97 6.94
CA VAL A 9 -6.07 22.48 7.55
C VAL A 9 -6.27 23.88 8.15
N ARG A 10 -6.94 24.79 7.43
CA ARG A 10 -7.24 26.13 7.97
C ARG A 10 -8.14 26.07 9.19
N ALA A 11 -9.19 25.27 9.15
CA ALA A 11 -10.12 25.11 10.26
C ALA A 11 -9.42 24.59 11.52
N ALA A 12 -8.51 23.59 11.37
CA ALA A 12 -7.74 23.09 12.49
C ALA A 12 -6.84 24.16 13.10
N ILE A 13 -6.16 24.96 12.27
CA ILE A 13 -5.31 26.07 12.72
C ILE A 13 -6.13 27.18 13.40
N GLU A 14 -7.32 27.50 12.89
CA GLU A 14 -8.21 28.50 13.47
C GLU A 14 -8.76 28.07 14.83
N ASP A 15 -9.02 26.76 15.01
CA ASP A 15 -9.63 26.22 16.24
C ASP A 15 -8.58 25.97 17.35
N HIS A 16 -7.41 25.45 16.99
CA HIS A 16 -6.39 25.01 17.98
C HIS A 16 -5.08 25.82 17.94
N GLY A 17 -4.91 26.75 17.00
CA GLY A 17 -3.64 27.42 16.76
C GLY A 17 -2.70 26.59 15.86
N PRO A 18 -1.38 26.78 15.95
CA PRO A 18 -0.41 26.03 15.15
C PRO A 18 -0.55 24.52 15.38
N ILE A 19 -0.70 23.77 14.30
CA ILE A 19 -0.82 22.29 14.32
C ILE A 19 0.55 21.64 14.13
N GLY A 20 0.71 20.40 14.61
CA GLY A 20 1.89 19.57 14.37
C GLY A 20 2.01 19.13 12.91
N PHE A 21 3.23 18.75 12.49
CA PHE A 21 3.46 18.29 11.14
C PHE A 21 2.73 16.96 10.83
N ASP A 22 2.62 16.09 11.81
CA ASP A 22 1.87 14.85 11.77
C ASP A 22 0.37 15.09 11.51
N GLU A 23 -0.23 16.04 12.23
CA GLU A 23 -1.62 16.43 12.02
C GLU A 23 -1.82 17.09 10.65
N TYR A 24 -0.90 17.96 10.24
CA TYR A 24 -0.93 18.52 8.89
C TYR A 24 -0.89 17.44 7.82
N MET A 25 -0.02 16.44 7.94
CA MET A 25 0.09 15.33 6.99
C MET A 25 -1.19 14.49 6.97
N GLU A 26 -1.79 14.20 8.13
CA GLU A 26 -3.07 13.49 8.20
C GLU A 26 -4.18 14.25 7.47
N LEU A 27 -4.31 15.55 7.73
CA LEU A 27 -5.31 16.40 7.09
C LEU A 27 -5.08 16.60 5.59
N ALA A 28 -3.84 16.71 5.16
CA ALA A 28 -3.48 16.96 3.77
C ALA A 28 -3.53 15.73 2.88
N LEU A 29 -3.18 14.56 3.41
CA LEU A 29 -3.02 13.33 2.62
C LEU A 29 -4.25 12.41 2.70
N TYR A 30 -4.89 12.31 3.87
CA TYR A 30 -5.91 11.32 4.14
C TYR A 30 -7.27 11.98 4.46
N GLY A 31 -8.34 11.26 4.22
CA GLY A 31 -9.70 11.77 4.41
C GLY A 31 -10.18 12.66 3.25
N PRO A 32 -11.40 13.22 3.36
CA PRO A 32 -12.08 13.89 2.26
C PRO A 32 -11.28 15.01 1.60
N GLY A 33 -11.03 14.89 0.31
CA GLY A 33 -10.24 15.82 -0.48
C GLY A 33 -8.74 15.79 -0.22
N GLY A 34 -8.23 14.84 0.57
CA GLY A 34 -6.82 14.58 0.78
C GLY A 34 -6.14 14.04 -0.49
N PHE A 35 -4.83 14.02 -0.50
CA PHE A 35 -4.06 13.60 -1.68
C PHE A 35 -4.36 12.14 -2.07
N PHE A 36 -4.52 11.24 -1.09
CA PHE A 36 -4.82 9.82 -1.29
C PHE A 36 -6.31 9.47 -1.24
N ASP A 37 -7.21 10.47 -1.24
CA ASP A 37 -8.66 10.24 -1.31
C ASP A 37 -9.12 9.69 -2.67
N VAL A 38 -8.27 9.84 -3.68
CA VAL A 38 -8.43 9.28 -5.03
C VAL A 38 -7.20 8.46 -5.41
N PRO A 39 -7.28 7.56 -6.41
CA PRO A 39 -6.11 6.86 -6.92
C PRO A 39 -5.05 7.86 -7.41
N THR A 40 -3.89 7.88 -6.76
CA THR A 40 -2.80 8.83 -7.05
C THR A 40 -1.54 8.15 -7.55
N VAL A 41 -1.40 6.86 -7.28
CA VAL A 41 -0.24 6.03 -7.67
C VAL A 41 -0.64 5.16 -8.85
N GLY A 42 0.25 4.99 -9.80
CA GLY A 42 0.07 4.16 -10.98
C GLY A 42 0.18 4.95 -12.28
N PRO A 43 0.06 4.26 -13.44
CA PRO A 43 0.26 4.87 -14.76
C PRO A 43 -0.65 6.08 -15.05
N ASP A 44 -1.87 6.07 -14.53
CA ASP A 44 -2.85 7.14 -14.68
C ASP A 44 -2.87 8.10 -13.47
N GLY A 45 -1.98 7.90 -12.51
CA GLY A 45 -1.86 8.71 -11.30
C GLY A 45 -0.87 9.86 -11.42
N HIS A 46 -0.54 10.46 -10.28
CA HIS A 46 0.43 11.54 -10.21
C HIS A 46 1.89 11.07 -10.23
N PHE A 47 2.14 9.83 -9.86
CA PHE A 47 3.47 9.20 -9.89
C PHE A 47 3.36 7.68 -9.95
N VAL A 48 4.47 7.05 -10.34
CA VAL A 48 4.63 5.60 -10.34
C VAL A 48 5.70 5.18 -9.33
N THR A 49 5.59 3.97 -8.81
CA THR A 49 6.60 3.35 -7.95
C THR A 49 7.29 2.20 -8.69
N SER A 50 8.39 1.68 -8.14
CA SER A 50 9.16 0.59 -8.78
C SER A 50 8.30 -0.62 -9.18
N PRO A 51 7.35 -1.09 -8.37
CA PRO A 51 6.43 -2.16 -8.78
C PRO A 51 5.60 -1.84 -10.03
N HIS A 52 5.26 -0.58 -10.26
CA HIS A 52 4.52 -0.16 -11.47
C HIS A 52 5.39 -0.07 -12.71
N VAL A 53 6.68 0.30 -12.54
CA VAL A 53 7.62 0.45 -13.68
C VAL A 53 8.12 -0.90 -14.17
N HIS A 54 8.49 -1.77 -13.25
CA HIS A 54 9.05 -3.09 -13.54
C HIS A 54 8.47 -4.17 -12.62
N PRO A 55 7.16 -4.46 -12.74
CA PRO A 55 6.47 -5.38 -11.82
C PRO A 55 7.13 -6.76 -11.78
N PHE A 56 7.46 -7.33 -12.94
CA PHE A 56 8.12 -8.62 -13.05
C PHE A 56 9.48 -8.65 -12.35
N VAL A 57 10.38 -7.73 -12.70
CA VAL A 57 11.74 -7.73 -12.12
C VAL A 57 11.68 -7.52 -10.62
N PHE A 58 10.87 -6.56 -10.16
CA PHE A 58 10.78 -6.22 -8.74
C PHE A 58 10.20 -7.37 -7.92
N SER A 59 9.10 -7.99 -8.38
CA SER A 59 8.47 -9.10 -7.68
C SER A 59 9.33 -10.36 -7.62
N HIS A 60 10.08 -10.67 -8.68
CA HIS A 60 10.97 -11.83 -8.72
C HIS A 60 12.18 -11.65 -7.79
N CYS A 61 12.81 -10.48 -7.78
CA CYS A 61 13.89 -10.19 -6.83
C CYS A 61 13.41 -10.26 -5.37
N LEU A 62 12.22 -9.73 -5.10
CA LEU A 62 11.65 -9.78 -3.77
C LEU A 62 11.28 -11.20 -3.36
N ARG A 63 10.65 -11.98 -4.26
CA ARG A 63 10.36 -13.41 -4.04
C ARG A 63 11.62 -14.19 -3.67
N ASP A 64 12.71 -14.01 -4.42
CA ASP A 64 13.95 -14.74 -4.14
C ASP A 64 14.50 -14.42 -2.75
N SER A 65 14.46 -13.15 -2.34
CA SER A 65 14.82 -12.75 -0.97
C SER A 65 13.88 -13.32 0.09
N MET A 66 12.58 -13.43 -0.22
CA MET A 66 11.58 -14.00 0.68
C MET A 66 11.73 -15.52 0.80
N LEU A 67 12.16 -16.23 -0.24
CA LEU A 67 12.48 -17.65 -0.17
C LEU A 67 13.67 -17.91 0.74
N ASP A 68 14.70 -17.07 0.69
CA ASP A 68 15.82 -17.17 1.65
C ASP A 68 15.34 -17.02 3.10
N ALA A 69 14.44 -16.07 3.35
CA ALA A 69 13.83 -15.88 4.67
C ALA A 69 12.94 -17.08 5.07
N TRP A 70 12.18 -17.63 4.14
CA TRP A 70 11.33 -18.80 4.38
C TRP A 70 12.14 -20.02 4.81
N PHE A 71 13.24 -20.32 4.14
CA PHE A 71 14.16 -21.36 4.56
C PHE A 71 14.73 -21.11 5.98
N ALA A 72 15.02 -19.85 6.31
CA ALA A 72 15.51 -19.49 7.65
C ALA A 72 14.43 -19.58 8.75
N LEU A 73 13.15 -19.61 8.37
CA LEU A 73 11.99 -19.74 9.27
C LEU A 73 11.42 -21.15 9.32
N ASP A 74 12.25 -22.17 9.05
CA ASP A 74 11.86 -23.59 9.07
C ASP A 74 10.66 -23.91 8.12
N GLU A 75 10.63 -23.25 6.97
CA GLU A 75 9.71 -23.54 5.86
C GLU A 75 8.22 -23.52 6.26
N ILE A 76 7.82 -22.52 7.03
CA ILE A 76 6.43 -22.36 7.48
C ILE A 76 5.46 -22.23 6.30
N GLU A 77 4.31 -22.90 6.38
CA GLU A 77 3.25 -22.86 5.36
C GLU A 77 1.87 -22.53 5.95
N PRO A 78 1.11 -21.59 5.37
CA PRO A 78 1.54 -20.67 4.30
C PRO A 78 2.56 -19.65 4.80
N LEU A 79 3.43 -19.14 3.90
CA LEU A 79 4.34 -18.04 4.23
C LEU A 79 3.53 -16.75 4.47
N PRO A 80 3.51 -16.19 5.69
CA PRO A 80 2.78 -14.97 5.97
C PRO A 80 3.53 -13.75 5.41
N VAL A 81 2.83 -12.93 4.64
CA VAL A 81 3.35 -11.70 4.05
C VAL A 81 2.48 -10.53 4.46
N VAL A 82 3.07 -9.51 5.05
CA VAL A 82 2.39 -8.26 5.41
C VAL A 82 3.08 -7.11 4.69
N GLU A 83 2.33 -6.41 3.84
CA GLU A 83 2.81 -5.19 3.17
C GLU A 83 2.22 -3.96 3.86
N LEU A 84 3.07 -3.06 4.32
CA LEU A 84 2.68 -1.77 4.87
C LEU A 84 2.65 -0.71 3.77
N GLY A 85 1.53 -0.01 3.63
CA GLY A 85 1.32 0.93 2.54
C GLY A 85 1.09 0.23 1.20
N ALA A 86 0.24 -0.79 1.20
CA ALA A 86 0.04 -1.69 0.06
C ALA A 86 -0.55 -1.02 -1.20
N GLY A 87 -1.01 0.23 -1.08
CA GLY A 87 -1.52 0.98 -2.20
C GLY A 87 -2.67 0.28 -2.92
N ASP A 88 -2.59 0.23 -4.24
CA ASP A 88 -3.60 -0.42 -5.09
C ASP A 88 -3.42 -1.95 -5.23
N GLY A 89 -2.40 -2.52 -4.57
CA GLY A 89 -2.09 -3.95 -4.62
C GLY A 89 -1.31 -4.40 -5.86
N THR A 90 -0.68 -3.51 -6.59
CA THR A 90 0.13 -3.87 -7.77
C THR A 90 1.29 -4.79 -7.38
N LEU A 91 2.01 -4.48 -6.30
CA LEU A 91 3.08 -5.35 -5.81
C LEU A 91 2.53 -6.70 -5.33
N ALA A 92 1.45 -6.67 -4.55
CA ALA A 92 0.79 -7.88 -4.06
C ALA A 92 0.43 -8.84 -5.20
N GLY A 93 -0.23 -8.35 -6.24
CA GLY A 93 -0.59 -9.15 -7.41
C GLY A 93 0.63 -9.77 -8.09
N SER A 94 1.62 -8.96 -8.42
CA SER A 94 2.85 -9.43 -9.09
C SER A 94 3.64 -10.41 -8.23
N LEU A 95 3.65 -10.25 -6.92
CA LEU A 95 4.34 -11.15 -6.00
C LEU A 95 3.63 -12.51 -5.88
N ILE A 96 2.31 -12.51 -5.79
CA ILE A 96 1.51 -13.74 -5.78
C ILE A 96 1.73 -14.53 -7.08
N GLU A 97 1.73 -13.85 -8.23
CA GLU A 97 2.04 -14.48 -9.52
C GLU A 97 3.47 -15.06 -9.54
N ALA A 98 4.46 -14.30 -9.06
CA ALA A 98 5.85 -14.75 -9.03
C ALA A 98 6.05 -16.00 -8.14
N PHE A 99 5.32 -16.13 -7.03
CA PHE A 99 5.34 -17.33 -6.20
C PHE A 99 4.63 -18.51 -6.87
N ALA A 100 3.58 -18.28 -7.63
CA ALA A 100 2.85 -19.34 -8.34
C ALA A 100 3.64 -19.97 -9.50
N GLU A 101 4.70 -19.34 -9.98
CA GLU A 101 5.57 -19.87 -11.04
C GLU A 101 6.52 -21.00 -10.57
N LEU A 102 6.70 -21.16 -9.27
CA LEU A 102 7.64 -22.12 -8.69
C LEU A 102 6.90 -23.15 -7.83
N PRO A 103 7.53 -24.31 -7.57
CA PRO A 103 7.14 -25.17 -6.46
C PRO A 103 7.55 -24.52 -5.13
N ALA A 104 6.94 -23.38 -4.83
CA ALA A 104 7.18 -22.53 -3.67
C ALA A 104 5.98 -22.62 -2.70
N PRO A 105 6.14 -22.26 -1.41
CA PRO A 105 5.04 -22.28 -0.47
C PRO A 105 3.93 -21.31 -0.92
N PRO A 106 2.67 -21.63 -0.64
CA PRO A 106 1.61 -20.67 -0.80
C PRO A 106 1.85 -19.47 0.13
N ILE A 107 1.60 -18.26 -0.36
CA ILE A 107 1.69 -17.07 0.48
C ILE A 107 0.32 -16.68 1.04
N SER A 108 0.31 -16.26 2.31
CA SER A 108 -0.84 -15.64 2.96
C SER A 108 -0.59 -14.13 3.03
N TYR A 109 -1.17 -13.39 2.09
CA TYR A 109 -0.90 -11.97 1.92
C TYR A 109 -1.91 -11.07 2.62
N THR A 110 -1.40 -10.07 3.35
CA THR A 110 -2.22 -9.03 4.00
C THR A 110 -1.66 -7.65 3.65
N GLY A 111 -2.44 -6.85 2.94
CA GLY A 111 -2.13 -5.45 2.68
C GLY A 111 -2.63 -4.54 3.82
N VAL A 112 -1.75 -3.76 4.40
CA VAL A 112 -2.11 -2.72 5.38
C VAL A 112 -2.07 -1.38 4.67
N GLU A 113 -3.22 -0.69 4.64
CA GLU A 113 -3.33 0.56 3.90
C GLU A 113 -4.26 1.55 4.64
N ILE A 114 -3.84 2.80 4.75
CA ILE A 114 -4.61 3.85 5.44
C ILE A 114 -5.61 4.55 4.51
N ALA A 115 -5.28 4.68 3.23
CA ALA A 115 -6.13 5.35 2.26
C ALA A 115 -7.34 4.49 1.87
N ALA A 116 -8.55 5.01 2.04
CA ALA A 116 -9.79 4.26 1.77
C ALA A 116 -9.92 3.84 0.29
N ALA A 117 -9.52 4.71 -0.64
CA ALA A 117 -9.55 4.41 -2.07
C ALA A 117 -8.62 3.23 -2.42
N ALA A 118 -7.43 3.20 -1.86
CA ALA A 118 -6.47 2.13 -2.06
C ALA A 118 -6.92 0.81 -1.41
N ARG A 119 -7.48 0.84 -0.18
CA ARG A 119 -8.09 -0.36 0.45
C ARG A 119 -9.21 -0.96 -0.40
N ASN A 120 -10.03 -0.12 -1.00
CA ASN A 120 -11.10 -0.59 -1.91
C ASN A 120 -10.51 -1.28 -3.15
N ALA A 121 -9.42 -0.75 -3.70
CA ALA A 121 -8.70 -1.37 -4.82
C ALA A 121 -8.10 -2.73 -4.43
N LEU A 122 -7.47 -2.85 -3.25
CA LEU A 122 -6.99 -4.11 -2.69
C LEU A 122 -8.11 -5.14 -2.53
N GLY A 123 -9.23 -4.74 -1.93
CA GLY A 123 -10.40 -5.60 -1.75
C GLY A 123 -11.00 -6.07 -3.07
N ALA A 124 -11.02 -5.22 -4.11
CA ALA A 124 -11.46 -5.60 -5.45
C ALA A 124 -10.55 -6.65 -6.12
N ARG A 125 -9.29 -6.76 -5.71
CA ARG A 125 -8.36 -7.82 -6.12
C ARG A 125 -8.49 -9.10 -5.29
N GLY A 126 -9.40 -9.15 -4.32
CA GLY A 126 -9.56 -10.29 -3.42
C GLY A 126 -8.47 -10.44 -2.36
N LEU A 127 -7.71 -9.39 -2.11
CA LEU A 127 -6.63 -9.39 -1.11
C LEU A 127 -7.17 -9.07 0.28
N ALA A 128 -6.64 -9.74 1.30
CA ALA A 128 -6.93 -9.38 2.68
C ALA A 128 -6.39 -7.99 2.99
N THR A 129 -7.21 -7.17 3.64
CA THR A 129 -6.85 -5.79 3.97
C THR A 129 -6.98 -5.54 5.46
N ALA A 130 -6.07 -4.73 6.00
CA ALA A 130 -6.16 -4.17 7.33
C ALA A 130 -6.01 -2.65 7.27
N SER A 131 -6.60 -1.97 8.25
CA SER A 131 -6.38 -0.55 8.52
C SER A 131 -5.80 -0.41 9.93
N ARG A 132 -5.28 0.77 10.26
CA ARG A 132 -4.93 1.10 11.65
C ARG A 132 -6.07 0.77 12.60
#